data_73a8383667d329b11bd41e5f652e6fc3
#
_entry.id   73a8383667d329b11bd41e5f652e6fc3
#
_cell.length_a   1.000
_cell.length_b   1.000
_cell.length_c   1.000
_cell.angle_alpha   90.00
_cell.angle_beta   90.00
_cell.angle_gamma   90.00
#
_symmetry.space_group_name_H-M   'P 1'
#
loop_
_entity.id
_entity.type
_entity.pdbx_description
1 polymer ?
#
loop_
_entity_poly.entity_id
_entity_poly.type
_entity_poly.pdbx_seq_one_letter_code
_entity_poly.pdbx_strand_id
1 'polypeptide(L)'
;GKSNFVKKINRAPISNEYLQKQIKNGDILLTYIGMLCQGKPQYEAVREMMDDPGYYKYALGIAYAIPSAETLRQRFDMIGDSLRGDILQANIDMLREMKIEPAALENGYVPVDIDVTPFDNSKTKKEGVSRTYKGFDGYAPIMAYIGTEGYFVNTQLRVGKQHCQKETPDFLRETIELCRQLTDKPLLLLLDSGNDASENIGIFMEESYRYNNVSFIIKRNPRQESKEEWLASVKDCCTNIQKPRDGKTVYIGQ
;
A
#
# COMPACT_ATOMS: atom_id res chain seq x y z
N GLY A 1 -12.13 7.93 18.95
CA GLY A 1 -11.71 6.83 19.70
C GLY A 1 -12.63 5.62 19.80
N LYS A 2 -13.34 5.20 18.73
CA LYS A 2 -14.21 4.01 18.79
C LYS A 2 -13.64 2.80 18.02
N SER A 3 -12.50 2.95 17.33
CA SER A 3 -11.92 1.83 16.59
C SER A 3 -11.32 0.79 17.54
N ASN A 4 -11.51 -0.49 17.24
CA ASN A 4 -10.88 -1.60 17.95
C ASN A 4 -9.37 -1.74 17.62
N PHE A 5 -8.80 -0.79 16.88
CA PHE A 5 -7.42 -0.76 16.40
C PHE A 5 -6.40 -1.09 17.51
N VAL A 6 -6.39 -0.29 18.59
CA VAL A 6 -5.47 -0.48 19.72
C VAL A 6 -5.62 -1.85 20.38
N LYS A 7 -6.87 -2.34 20.50
CA LYS A 7 -7.13 -3.67 21.09
C LYS A 7 -6.58 -4.78 20.22
N LYS A 8 -6.72 -4.68 18.88
CA LYS A 8 -6.18 -5.66 17.93
C LYS A 8 -4.67 -5.69 17.97
N ILE A 9 -4.03 -4.53 17.87
CA ILE A 9 -2.57 -4.40 17.93
C ILE A 9 -1.99 -4.92 19.27
N ASN A 10 -2.66 -4.66 20.38
CA ASN A 10 -2.22 -5.18 21.69
C ASN A 10 -2.42 -6.69 21.85
N ARG A 11 -3.24 -7.33 21.00
CA ARG A 11 -3.49 -8.78 20.99
C ARG A 11 -2.69 -9.51 19.91
N ALA A 12 -2.03 -8.78 19.01
CA ALA A 12 -1.20 -9.39 17.99
C ALA A 12 -0.22 -10.39 18.62
N PRO A 13 -0.05 -11.60 18.05
CA PRO A 13 0.81 -12.65 18.61
C PRO A 13 2.28 -12.24 18.44
N ILE A 14 2.78 -11.53 19.42
CA ILE A 14 4.18 -11.16 19.55
C ILE A 14 4.81 -12.11 20.55
N SER A 15 6.04 -12.55 20.29
CA SER A 15 6.74 -13.51 21.14
C SER A 15 6.60 -13.18 22.63
N ASN A 16 6.40 -14.20 23.48
CA ASN A 16 6.09 -14.07 24.91
C ASN A 16 7.07 -13.21 25.73
N GLU A 17 8.30 -13.01 25.25
CA GLU A 17 9.30 -12.15 25.89
C GLU A 17 8.90 -10.67 25.99
N TYR A 18 7.93 -10.22 25.18
CA TYR A 18 7.52 -8.81 25.11
C TYR A 18 6.18 -8.50 25.78
N LEU A 19 5.42 -9.52 26.19
CA LEU A 19 4.14 -9.35 26.88
C LEU A 19 4.27 -8.70 28.26
N GLN A 20 5.46 -8.73 28.86
CA GLN A 20 5.73 -8.19 30.19
C GLN A 20 6.17 -6.73 30.20
N LYS A 21 6.32 -6.07 29.02
CA LYS A 21 6.75 -4.68 28.98
C LYS A 21 5.60 -3.73 29.35
N GLN A 22 5.90 -2.74 30.18
CA GLN A 22 4.93 -1.76 30.68
C GLN A 22 4.24 -0.98 29.55
N ILE A 23 4.98 -0.57 28.49
CA ILE A 23 4.44 0.16 27.35
C ILE A 23 3.98 -0.85 26.29
N LYS A 24 2.68 -0.86 26.01
CA LYS A 24 2.06 -1.79 25.05
C LYS A 24 2.29 -1.31 23.59
N ASN A 25 2.18 -2.23 22.65
CA ASN A 25 2.38 -1.93 21.22
C ASN A 25 1.38 -0.90 20.69
N GLY A 26 0.14 -0.88 21.21
CA GLY A 26 -0.82 0.15 20.88
C GLY A 26 -0.35 1.56 21.25
N ASP A 27 0.28 1.73 22.42
CA ASP A 27 0.82 3.03 22.84
C ASP A 27 2.01 3.45 21.97
N ILE A 28 2.86 2.47 21.56
CA ILE A 28 3.97 2.70 20.60
C ILE A 28 3.42 3.23 19.27
N LEU A 29 2.44 2.53 18.69
CA LEU A 29 1.84 2.92 17.41
C LEU A 29 1.10 4.25 17.48
N LEU A 30 0.28 4.47 18.51
CA LEU A 30 -0.44 5.73 18.67
C LEU A 30 0.51 6.91 18.83
N THR A 31 1.60 6.74 19.58
CA THR A 31 2.63 7.78 19.68
C THR A 31 3.23 8.11 18.32
N TYR A 32 3.63 7.10 17.55
CA TYR A 32 4.24 7.32 16.24
C TYR A 32 3.24 7.90 15.24
N ILE A 33 2.00 7.43 15.21
CA ILE A 33 0.93 8.03 14.40
C ILE A 33 0.74 9.50 14.77
N GLY A 34 0.71 9.83 16.06
CA GLY A 34 0.61 11.22 16.51
C GLY A 34 1.77 12.09 16.05
N MET A 35 3.00 11.56 16.03
CA MET A 35 4.18 12.25 15.49
C MET A 35 4.03 12.49 13.97
N LEU A 36 3.61 11.46 13.21
CA LEU A 36 3.40 11.58 11.77
C LEU A 36 2.31 12.61 11.43
N CYS A 37 1.23 12.68 12.21
CA CYS A 37 0.18 13.70 12.05
C CYS A 37 0.71 15.14 12.29
N GLN A 38 1.80 15.29 13.04
CA GLN A 38 2.50 16.56 13.23
C GLN A 38 3.60 16.81 12.19
N GLY A 39 3.75 15.95 11.19
CA GLY A 39 4.82 16.03 10.18
C GLY A 39 6.21 15.68 10.71
N LYS A 40 6.31 14.91 11.80
CA LYS A 40 7.55 14.59 12.50
C LYS A 40 7.87 13.09 12.39
N PRO A 41 8.54 12.62 11.31
CA PRO A 41 8.82 11.20 11.13
C PRO A 41 10.03 10.68 11.92
N GLN A 42 10.89 11.55 12.47
CA GLN A 42 12.07 11.16 13.24
C GLN A 42 11.70 10.81 14.68
N TYR A 43 12.13 9.65 15.17
CA TYR A 43 11.81 9.17 16.53
C TYR A 43 12.19 10.16 17.63
N GLU A 44 13.26 10.92 17.44
CA GLU A 44 13.76 11.93 18.38
C GLU A 44 12.72 13.03 18.67
N ALA A 45 11.84 13.31 17.73
CA ALA A 45 10.79 14.33 17.90
C ALA A 45 9.75 13.96 18.98
N VAL A 46 9.69 12.69 19.41
CA VAL A 46 8.84 12.30 20.54
C VAL A 46 9.16 13.08 21.83
N ARG A 47 10.37 13.63 21.94
CA ARG A 47 10.77 14.46 23.10
C ARG A 47 9.84 15.65 23.30
N GLU A 48 9.32 16.24 22.22
CA GLU A 48 8.38 17.35 22.32
C GLU A 48 7.04 16.95 22.96
N MET A 49 6.64 15.69 22.84
CA MET A 49 5.46 15.17 23.54
C MET A 49 5.70 15.00 25.05
N MET A 50 6.97 14.95 25.46
CA MET A 50 7.33 14.85 26.87
C MET A 50 7.25 16.18 27.60
N ASP A 51 7.12 17.31 26.89
CA ASP A 51 6.93 18.64 27.48
C ASP A 51 5.52 18.77 28.09
N ASP A 52 4.50 18.12 27.48
CA ASP A 52 3.15 18.01 28.05
C ASP A 52 2.60 16.58 27.86
N PRO A 53 3.10 15.60 28.61
CA PRO A 53 2.71 14.20 28.43
C PRO A 53 1.24 13.94 28.78
N GLY A 54 0.64 14.76 29.65
CA GLY A 54 -0.77 14.67 30.01
C GLY A 54 -1.67 14.95 28.80
N TYR A 55 -1.42 16.05 28.13
CA TYR A 55 -2.15 16.42 26.91
C TYR A 55 -2.03 15.36 25.81
N TYR A 56 -0.80 14.96 25.47
CA TYR A 56 -0.59 14.00 24.38
C TYR A 56 -1.16 12.61 24.69
N LYS A 57 -1.06 12.13 25.93
CA LYS A 57 -1.71 10.89 26.35
C LYS A 57 -3.23 10.93 26.14
N TYR A 58 -3.85 12.02 26.55
CA TYR A 58 -5.29 12.21 26.37
C TYR A 58 -5.67 12.34 24.90
N ALA A 59 -5.00 13.20 24.14
CA ALA A 59 -5.29 13.47 22.74
C ALA A 59 -5.12 12.24 21.84
N LEU A 60 -4.11 11.41 22.11
CA LEU A 60 -3.80 10.22 21.31
C LEU A 60 -4.45 8.94 21.88
N GLY A 61 -5.04 8.99 23.05
CA GLY A 61 -5.62 7.80 23.70
C GLY A 61 -4.56 6.82 24.21
N ILE A 62 -3.36 7.30 24.55
CA ILE A 62 -2.27 6.49 25.10
C ILE A 62 -2.63 6.06 26.52
N ALA A 63 -2.68 4.74 26.75
CA ALA A 63 -3.18 4.20 28.02
C ALA A 63 -2.16 4.29 29.15
N TYR A 64 -0.88 4.04 28.86
CA TYR A 64 0.14 3.92 29.90
C TYR A 64 1.16 5.07 29.87
N ALA A 65 2.03 5.10 28.88
CA ALA A 65 3.10 6.11 28.80
C ALA A 65 3.51 6.40 27.36
N ILE A 66 3.97 7.64 27.11
CA ILE A 66 4.65 8.01 25.88
C ILE A 66 6.03 7.35 25.90
N PRO A 67 6.40 6.53 24.87
CA PRO A 67 7.71 5.89 24.81
C PRO A 67 8.83 6.89 24.52
N SER A 68 10.06 6.55 24.89
CA SER A 68 11.23 7.29 24.43
C SER A 68 11.53 6.99 22.96
N ALA A 69 12.34 7.81 22.30
CA ALA A 69 12.81 7.60 20.92
C ALA A 69 13.50 6.22 20.76
N GLU A 70 14.32 5.83 21.73
CA GLU A 70 14.99 4.53 21.74
C GLU A 70 13.99 3.37 21.88
N THR A 71 12.99 3.53 22.73
CA THR A 71 11.92 2.54 22.88
C THR A 71 11.10 2.38 21.60
N LEU A 72 10.81 3.49 20.89
CA LEU A 72 10.14 3.45 19.59
C LEU A 72 10.96 2.65 18.59
N ARG A 73 12.25 2.99 18.43
CA ARG A 73 13.17 2.31 17.49
C ARG A 73 13.25 0.82 17.78
N GLN A 74 13.63 0.45 18.98
CA GLN A 74 13.76 -0.97 19.38
C GLN A 74 12.45 -1.74 19.19
N ARG A 75 11.31 -1.12 19.51
CA ARG A 75 10.05 -1.81 19.38
C ARG A 75 9.66 -2.03 17.92
N PHE A 76 9.85 -1.05 17.04
CA PHE A 76 9.56 -1.21 15.62
C PHE A 76 10.50 -2.19 14.94
N ASP A 77 11.79 -2.21 15.30
CA ASP A 77 12.75 -3.21 14.80
C ASP A 77 12.34 -4.64 15.15
N MET A 78 11.70 -4.82 16.32
CA MET A 78 11.31 -6.14 16.82
C MET A 78 9.97 -6.65 16.26
N ILE A 79 9.03 -5.77 15.98
CA ILE A 79 7.64 -6.16 15.70
C ILE A 79 7.15 -5.70 14.32
N GLY A 80 7.92 -4.92 13.58
CA GLY A 80 7.48 -4.27 12.34
C GLY A 80 6.88 -5.26 11.35
N ASP A 81 7.61 -6.31 11.00
CA ASP A 81 7.16 -7.30 10.01
C ASP A 81 5.95 -8.11 10.50
N SER A 82 5.93 -8.49 11.78
CA SER A 82 4.83 -9.28 12.34
C SER A 82 3.52 -8.52 12.46
N LEU A 83 3.57 -7.19 12.52
CA LEU A 83 2.37 -6.34 12.65
C LEU A 83 1.76 -5.91 11.30
N ARG A 84 2.42 -6.15 10.17
CA ARG A 84 1.94 -5.68 8.86
C ARG A 84 0.49 -6.11 8.61
N GLY A 85 0.18 -7.39 8.72
CA GLY A 85 -1.17 -7.92 8.48
C GLY A 85 -2.21 -7.33 9.44
N ASP A 86 -1.88 -7.23 10.74
CA ASP A 86 -2.76 -6.63 11.74
C ASP A 86 -3.03 -5.14 11.49
N ILE A 87 -2.02 -4.39 11.03
CA ILE A 87 -2.16 -2.97 10.69
C ILE A 87 -3.04 -2.80 9.45
N LEU A 88 -2.83 -3.61 8.41
CA LEU A 88 -3.67 -3.58 7.21
C LEU A 88 -5.12 -3.92 7.53
N GLN A 89 -5.36 -4.99 8.28
CA GLN A 89 -6.72 -5.35 8.70
C GLN A 89 -7.36 -4.27 9.59
N ALA A 90 -6.58 -3.64 10.48
CA ALA A 90 -7.08 -2.56 11.31
C ALA A 90 -7.44 -1.30 10.49
N ASN A 91 -6.70 -1.02 9.41
CA ASN A 91 -7.03 0.03 8.46
C ASN A 91 -8.36 -0.26 7.74
N ILE A 92 -8.55 -1.48 7.23
CA ILE A 92 -9.81 -1.91 6.60
C ILE A 92 -10.99 -1.79 7.59
N ASP A 93 -10.81 -2.26 8.82
CA ASP A 93 -11.85 -2.15 9.84
C ASP A 93 -12.20 -0.69 10.16
N MET A 94 -11.21 0.20 10.19
CA MET A 94 -11.43 1.63 10.37
C MET A 94 -12.26 2.22 9.23
N LEU A 95 -11.93 1.90 7.97
CA LEU A 95 -12.70 2.36 6.80
C LEU A 95 -14.16 1.87 6.87
N ARG A 96 -14.37 0.61 7.28
CA ARG A 96 -15.72 0.05 7.48
C ARG A 96 -16.49 0.74 8.62
N GLU A 97 -15.84 1.00 9.75
CA GLU A 97 -16.45 1.71 10.88
C GLU A 97 -16.84 3.16 10.50
N MET A 98 -16.06 3.78 9.62
CA MET A 98 -16.37 5.09 9.03
C MET A 98 -17.44 5.02 7.94
N LYS A 99 -17.92 3.83 7.60
CA LYS A 99 -18.91 3.58 6.51
C LYS A 99 -18.42 4.12 5.17
N ILE A 100 -17.14 3.96 4.89
CA ILE A 100 -16.58 4.33 3.60
C ILE A 100 -17.09 3.34 2.55
N GLU A 101 -17.68 3.86 1.50
CA GLU A 101 -18.06 3.13 0.30
C GLU A 101 -17.19 3.63 -0.86
N PRO A 102 -16.17 2.86 -1.29
CA PRO A 102 -15.30 3.30 -2.37
C PRO A 102 -16.10 3.62 -3.64
N ALA A 103 -15.87 4.81 -4.21
CA ALA A 103 -16.61 5.25 -5.39
C ALA A 103 -16.18 4.47 -6.63
N ALA A 104 -17.19 4.13 -7.44
CA ALA A 104 -17.00 3.48 -8.72
C ALA A 104 -16.81 4.51 -9.86
N LEU A 105 -16.21 4.05 -10.94
CA LEU A 105 -16.17 4.73 -12.23
C LEU A 105 -17.60 4.76 -12.84
N GLU A 106 -17.78 5.56 -13.89
CA GLU A 106 -19.08 5.66 -14.61
C GLU A 106 -19.60 4.31 -15.13
N ASN A 107 -18.71 3.38 -15.43
CA ASN A 107 -19.06 2.02 -15.87
C ASN A 107 -19.41 1.05 -14.72
N GLY A 108 -19.46 1.53 -13.48
CA GLY A 108 -19.84 0.76 -12.29
C GLY A 108 -18.71 -0.04 -11.64
N TYR A 109 -17.50 -0.05 -12.20
CA TYR A 109 -16.34 -0.70 -11.60
C TYR A 109 -15.67 0.20 -10.55
N VAL A 110 -15.30 -0.38 -9.42
CA VAL A 110 -14.47 0.30 -8.42
C VAL A 110 -13.00 0.09 -8.81
N PRO A 111 -12.25 1.16 -9.11
CA PRO A 111 -10.84 1.03 -9.47
C PRO A 111 -9.99 0.62 -8.27
N VAL A 112 -8.97 -0.19 -8.52
CA VAL A 112 -7.92 -0.55 -7.57
C VAL A 112 -6.59 -0.26 -8.24
N ASP A 113 -5.97 0.86 -7.89
CA ASP A 113 -4.67 1.27 -8.42
C ASP A 113 -3.54 0.57 -7.66
N ILE A 114 -2.65 -0.09 -8.41
CA ILE A 114 -1.50 -0.81 -7.86
C ILE A 114 -0.23 -0.32 -8.55
N ASP A 115 0.70 0.23 -7.77
CA ASP A 115 1.95 0.78 -8.28
C ASP A 115 3.14 0.51 -7.36
N VAL A 116 4.32 0.48 -7.95
CA VAL A 116 5.61 0.41 -7.25
C VAL A 116 6.23 1.79 -7.22
N THR A 117 6.30 2.38 -6.03
CA THR A 117 6.78 3.75 -5.84
C THR A 117 8.14 3.76 -5.14
N PRO A 118 9.28 3.94 -5.84
CA PRO A 118 10.60 3.97 -5.22
C PRO A 118 10.82 5.18 -4.33
N PHE A 119 11.37 4.93 -3.14
CA PHE A 119 11.77 5.94 -2.17
C PHE A 119 13.30 6.08 -2.14
N ASP A 120 13.80 7.29 -2.32
CA ASP A 120 15.23 7.59 -2.27
C ASP A 120 15.76 7.50 -0.83
N ASN A 121 16.64 6.53 -0.60
CA ASN A 121 17.37 6.34 0.64
C ASN A 121 18.89 6.32 0.40
N SER A 122 19.37 6.94 -0.68
CA SER A 122 20.78 6.94 -1.11
C SER A 122 21.75 7.45 -0.02
N LYS A 123 21.25 8.27 0.90
CA LYS A 123 22.03 8.83 2.01
C LYS A 123 22.09 7.93 3.25
N THR A 124 21.57 6.71 3.17
CA THR A 124 21.51 5.79 4.30
C THR A 124 22.16 4.44 3.96
N LYS A 125 22.59 3.71 5.01
CA LYS A 125 23.09 2.34 4.90
C LYS A 125 22.12 1.35 5.56
N LYS A 126 20.81 1.62 5.47
CA LYS A 126 19.81 0.73 6.04
C LYS A 126 19.76 -0.59 5.27
N GLU A 127 19.46 -1.67 5.98
CA GLU A 127 19.24 -2.98 5.39
C GLU A 127 18.17 -2.90 4.28
N GLY A 128 18.38 -3.63 3.17
CA GLY A 128 17.47 -3.65 2.03
C GLY A 128 17.57 -2.45 1.06
N VAL A 129 18.28 -1.37 1.43
CA VAL A 129 18.58 -0.27 0.51
C VAL A 129 19.45 -0.78 -0.62
N SER A 130 18.98 -0.63 -1.85
CA SER A 130 19.68 -1.09 -3.05
C SER A 130 19.20 -0.32 -4.29
N ARG A 131 19.88 -0.50 -5.43
CA ARG A 131 19.59 0.23 -6.66
C ARG A 131 18.17 -0.02 -7.14
N THR A 132 17.38 1.04 -7.25
CA THR A 132 16.03 1.02 -7.79
C THR A 132 16.03 1.16 -9.32
N TYR A 133 14.91 0.82 -9.97
CA TYR A 133 14.76 1.01 -11.42
C TYR A 133 14.84 2.50 -11.86
N LYS A 134 14.62 3.43 -10.93
CA LYS A 134 14.77 4.88 -11.19
C LYS A 134 16.21 5.38 -11.09
N GLY A 135 17.16 4.51 -10.77
CA GLY A 135 18.57 4.84 -10.80
C GLY A 135 19.14 5.50 -9.54
N PHE A 136 18.46 5.41 -8.41
CA PHE A 136 18.97 5.78 -7.08
C PHE A 136 18.87 4.59 -6.11
N ASP A 137 19.56 4.65 -4.99
CA ASP A 137 19.53 3.60 -3.97
C ASP A 137 18.39 3.87 -2.98
N GLY A 138 17.57 2.84 -2.73
CA GLY A 138 16.41 3.00 -1.86
C GLY A 138 15.60 1.73 -1.71
N TYR A 139 14.34 1.91 -1.34
CA TYR A 139 13.30 0.89 -1.33
C TYR A 139 12.35 1.08 -2.51
N ALA A 140 11.66 0.02 -2.90
CA ALA A 140 10.66 0.05 -3.97
C ALA A 140 9.34 -0.60 -3.50
N PRO A 141 8.65 -0.03 -2.48
CA PRO A 141 7.40 -0.60 -2.00
C PRO A 141 6.34 -0.66 -3.10
N ILE A 142 5.53 -1.71 -3.07
CA ILE A 142 4.29 -1.80 -3.83
C ILE A 142 3.14 -1.36 -2.94
N MET A 143 2.21 -0.60 -3.49
CA MET A 143 1.05 -0.05 -2.78
C MET A 143 -0.22 -0.27 -3.58
N ALA A 144 -1.36 -0.40 -2.89
CA ALA A 144 -2.67 -0.50 -3.50
C ALA A 144 -3.66 0.49 -2.86
N TYR A 145 -4.48 1.10 -3.72
CA TYR A 145 -5.49 2.06 -3.34
C TYR A 145 -6.82 1.69 -4.00
N ILE A 146 -7.95 1.87 -3.31
CA ILE A 146 -9.30 1.55 -3.81
C ILE A 146 -10.17 2.80 -3.94
N GLY A 147 -11.03 2.79 -4.95
CA GLY A 147 -11.99 3.85 -5.25
C GLY A 147 -11.35 5.04 -5.98
N THR A 148 -12.17 5.89 -6.55
CA THR A 148 -11.70 7.12 -7.21
C THR A 148 -11.11 8.12 -6.22
N GLU A 149 -11.41 7.97 -4.93
CA GLU A 149 -10.84 8.75 -3.83
C GLU A 149 -9.44 8.29 -3.43
N GLY A 150 -9.04 7.07 -3.79
CA GLY A 150 -7.73 6.52 -3.50
C GLY A 150 -7.53 6.12 -2.03
N TYR A 151 -8.48 5.39 -1.43
CA TYR A 151 -8.29 4.87 -0.08
C TYR A 151 -7.21 3.80 -0.05
N PHE A 152 -6.23 3.96 0.82
CA PHE A 152 -5.14 3.00 0.99
C PHE A 152 -5.66 1.66 1.54
N VAL A 153 -5.27 0.55 0.91
CA VAL A 153 -5.71 -0.80 1.31
C VAL A 153 -4.57 -1.77 1.56
N ASN A 154 -3.47 -1.71 0.81
CA ASN A 154 -2.38 -2.66 0.95
C ASN A 154 -1.01 -2.05 0.65
N THR A 155 0.05 -2.57 1.29
CA THR A 155 1.44 -2.25 0.97
C THR A 155 2.37 -3.39 1.36
N GLN A 156 3.46 -3.52 0.60
CA GLN A 156 4.58 -4.39 0.93
C GLN A 156 5.88 -3.61 0.71
N LEU A 157 6.70 -3.50 1.76
CA LEU A 157 8.04 -2.94 1.61
C LEU A 157 8.91 -3.90 0.82
N ARG A 158 9.58 -3.39 -0.21
CA ARG A 158 10.47 -4.16 -1.09
C ARG A 158 11.84 -3.51 -1.15
N VAL A 159 12.88 -4.34 -1.23
CA VAL A 159 14.23 -3.86 -1.46
C VAL A 159 14.34 -3.19 -2.83
N GLY A 160 15.17 -2.16 -2.97
CA GLY A 160 15.23 -1.34 -4.18
C GLY A 160 15.47 -2.12 -5.48
N LYS A 161 16.29 -3.18 -5.45
CA LYS A 161 16.60 -4.05 -6.60
C LYS A 161 15.56 -5.13 -6.89
N GLN A 162 14.51 -5.25 -6.07
CA GLN A 162 13.50 -6.29 -6.29
C GLN A 162 12.74 -6.04 -7.59
N HIS A 163 12.68 -7.08 -8.43
CA HIS A 163 11.89 -7.02 -9.64
C HIS A 163 10.40 -6.85 -9.31
N CYS A 164 9.69 -5.98 -10.03
CA CYS A 164 8.31 -5.63 -9.74
C CYS A 164 7.35 -6.83 -9.72
N GLN A 165 7.63 -7.90 -10.47
CA GLN A 165 6.80 -9.11 -10.52
C GLN A 165 7.04 -10.09 -9.35
N LYS A 166 8.17 -9.98 -8.65
CA LYS A 166 8.47 -10.88 -7.53
C LYS A 166 7.51 -10.63 -6.37
N GLU A 167 6.86 -11.69 -5.87
CA GLU A 167 5.86 -11.64 -4.78
C GLU A 167 4.59 -10.83 -5.11
N THR A 168 4.44 -10.40 -6.37
CA THR A 168 3.25 -9.64 -6.79
C THR A 168 2.00 -10.51 -6.87
N PRO A 169 2.03 -11.79 -7.31
CA PRO A 169 0.84 -12.65 -7.27
C PRO A 169 0.19 -12.72 -5.89
N ASP A 170 0.98 -12.94 -4.82
CA ASP A 170 0.45 -13.03 -3.45
C ASP A 170 -0.07 -11.67 -2.96
N PHE A 171 0.64 -10.58 -3.29
CA PHE A 171 0.18 -9.22 -3.01
C PHE A 171 -1.17 -8.92 -3.68
N LEU A 172 -1.39 -9.38 -4.91
CA LEU A 172 -2.65 -9.18 -5.64
C LEU A 172 -3.81 -9.93 -4.97
N ARG A 173 -3.62 -11.20 -4.58
CA ARG A 173 -4.64 -11.97 -3.85
C ARG A 173 -5.02 -11.28 -2.54
N GLU A 174 -4.03 -10.93 -1.72
CA GLU A 174 -4.26 -10.21 -0.46
C GLU A 174 -5.00 -8.88 -0.70
N THR A 175 -4.60 -8.13 -1.74
CA THR A 175 -5.26 -6.86 -2.09
C THR A 175 -6.74 -7.05 -2.44
N ILE A 176 -7.07 -8.05 -3.25
CA ILE A 176 -8.45 -8.36 -3.63
C ILE A 176 -9.26 -8.75 -2.40
N GLU A 177 -8.72 -9.60 -1.51
CA GLU A 177 -9.38 -10.01 -0.27
C GLU A 177 -9.66 -8.83 0.67
N LEU A 178 -8.71 -7.89 0.79
CA LEU A 178 -8.90 -6.67 1.57
C LEU A 178 -9.96 -5.74 0.94
N CYS A 179 -9.94 -5.56 -0.39
CA CYS A 179 -10.93 -4.76 -1.11
C CYS A 179 -12.35 -5.34 -0.97
N ARG A 180 -12.49 -6.67 -0.98
CA ARG A 180 -13.77 -7.36 -0.81
C ARG A 180 -14.40 -7.17 0.57
N GLN A 181 -13.63 -6.80 1.57
CA GLN A 181 -14.17 -6.42 2.87
C GLN A 181 -14.83 -5.01 2.86
N LEU A 182 -14.56 -4.20 1.83
CA LEU A 182 -15.07 -2.83 1.71
C LEU A 182 -16.23 -2.71 0.71
N THR A 183 -16.28 -3.57 -0.32
CA THR A 183 -17.30 -3.47 -1.37
C THR A 183 -17.56 -4.80 -2.07
N ASP A 184 -18.85 -5.03 -2.44
CA ASP A 184 -19.27 -6.14 -3.31
C ASP A 184 -19.36 -5.73 -4.79
N LYS A 185 -19.14 -4.45 -5.11
CA LYS A 185 -19.16 -3.94 -6.49
C LYS A 185 -18.04 -4.58 -7.33
N PRO A 186 -18.17 -4.62 -8.67
CA PRO A 186 -17.09 -5.09 -9.53
C PRO A 186 -15.80 -4.31 -9.31
N LEU A 187 -14.65 -5.02 -9.20
CA LEU A 187 -13.33 -4.41 -9.07
C LEU A 187 -12.63 -4.35 -10.43
N LEU A 188 -11.93 -3.25 -10.69
CA LEU A 188 -11.04 -3.09 -11.83
C LEU A 188 -9.63 -2.80 -11.33
N LEU A 189 -8.75 -3.80 -11.39
CA LEU A 189 -7.36 -3.64 -10.99
C LEU A 189 -6.55 -2.99 -12.12
N LEU A 190 -5.80 -1.95 -11.78
CA LEU A 190 -5.03 -1.13 -12.72
C LEU A 190 -3.54 -1.26 -12.40
N LEU A 191 -2.74 -1.75 -13.37
CA LEU A 191 -1.31 -1.97 -13.20
C LEU A 191 -0.52 -1.41 -14.39
N ASP A 192 0.71 -1.01 -14.09
CA ASP A 192 1.66 -0.58 -15.11
C ASP A 192 2.29 -1.76 -15.88
N SER A 193 3.11 -1.44 -16.89
CA SER A 193 3.76 -2.42 -17.76
C SER A 193 4.83 -3.28 -17.05
N GLY A 194 5.30 -2.88 -15.89
CA GLY A 194 6.22 -3.68 -15.08
C GLY A 194 5.56 -4.98 -14.57
N ASN A 195 4.25 -4.98 -14.47
CA ASN A 195 3.44 -6.10 -13.98
C ASN A 195 2.85 -6.97 -15.09
N ASP A 196 3.20 -6.73 -16.37
CA ASP A 196 2.77 -7.56 -17.51
C ASP A 196 3.47 -8.93 -17.50
N ALA A 197 2.92 -9.85 -16.72
CA ALA A 197 3.40 -11.21 -16.52
C ALA A 197 2.24 -12.20 -16.49
N SER A 198 2.47 -13.40 -17.06
CA SER A 198 1.48 -14.48 -17.08
C SER A 198 1.00 -14.90 -15.70
N GLU A 199 1.89 -14.88 -14.71
CA GLU A 199 1.57 -15.20 -13.31
C GLU A 199 0.55 -14.23 -12.73
N ASN A 200 0.72 -12.92 -12.94
CA ASN A 200 -0.23 -11.90 -12.48
C ASN A 200 -1.58 -12.05 -13.19
N ILE A 201 -1.57 -12.29 -14.51
CA ILE A 201 -2.79 -12.54 -15.28
C ILE A 201 -3.51 -13.78 -14.76
N GLY A 202 -2.76 -14.84 -14.43
CA GLY A 202 -3.30 -16.05 -13.82
C GLY A 202 -4.09 -15.78 -12.54
N ILE A 203 -3.56 -14.93 -11.65
CA ILE A 203 -4.26 -14.51 -10.41
C ILE A 203 -5.59 -13.83 -10.74
N PHE A 204 -5.59 -12.88 -11.67
CA PHE A 204 -6.83 -12.19 -12.03
C PHE A 204 -7.89 -13.13 -12.61
N MET A 205 -7.48 -14.11 -13.40
CA MET A 205 -8.38 -15.13 -13.91
C MET A 205 -8.95 -16.01 -12.79
N GLU A 206 -8.11 -16.49 -11.86
CA GLU A 206 -8.54 -17.26 -10.70
C GLU A 206 -9.53 -16.47 -9.82
N GLU A 207 -9.20 -15.22 -9.48
CA GLU A 207 -10.04 -14.37 -8.64
C GLU A 207 -11.32 -13.93 -9.36
N SER A 208 -11.30 -13.79 -10.69
CA SER A 208 -12.50 -13.57 -11.50
C SER A 208 -13.46 -14.75 -11.40
N TYR A 209 -12.96 -15.99 -11.42
CA TYR A 209 -13.78 -17.19 -11.18
C TYR A 209 -14.32 -17.24 -9.75
N ARG A 210 -13.49 -16.91 -8.77
CA ARG A 210 -13.86 -16.97 -7.35
C ARG A 210 -14.95 -15.97 -6.99
N TYR A 211 -14.85 -14.73 -7.46
CA TYR A 211 -15.73 -13.62 -7.09
C TYR A 211 -16.71 -13.20 -8.20
N ASN A 212 -16.53 -13.70 -9.41
CA ASN A 212 -17.35 -13.42 -10.59
C ASN A 212 -17.51 -11.91 -10.94
N ASN A 213 -16.61 -11.05 -10.46
CA ASN A 213 -16.67 -9.60 -10.67
C ASN A 213 -15.31 -8.89 -10.46
N VAL A 214 -14.22 -9.57 -10.77
CA VAL A 214 -12.86 -9.01 -10.78
C VAL A 214 -12.37 -8.90 -12.21
N SER A 215 -12.02 -7.70 -12.63
CA SER A 215 -11.44 -7.40 -13.93
C SER A 215 -10.11 -6.66 -13.77
N PHE A 216 -9.32 -6.60 -14.82
CA PHE A 216 -8.03 -5.93 -14.76
C PHE A 216 -7.68 -5.21 -16.06
N ILE A 217 -6.83 -4.21 -15.95
CA ILE A 217 -6.12 -3.56 -17.05
C ILE A 217 -4.63 -3.54 -16.68
N ILE A 218 -3.81 -4.20 -17.49
CA ILE A 218 -2.35 -4.13 -17.40
C ILE A 218 -1.85 -3.45 -18.65
N LYS A 219 -1.03 -2.42 -18.50
CA LYS A 219 -0.35 -1.83 -19.64
C LYS A 219 0.61 -2.86 -20.24
N ARG A 220 0.44 -3.18 -21.53
CA ARG A 220 1.34 -4.11 -22.22
C ARG A 220 2.78 -3.63 -22.18
N ASN A 221 3.70 -4.51 -21.84
CA ASN A 221 5.12 -4.32 -22.02
C ASN A 221 5.54 -4.90 -23.39
N PRO A 222 5.85 -4.08 -24.38
CA PRO A 222 6.14 -4.58 -25.73
C PRO A 222 7.45 -5.37 -25.82
N ARG A 223 8.31 -5.28 -24.79
CA ARG A 223 9.61 -5.99 -24.72
C ARG A 223 10.45 -5.74 -25.99
N GLN A 224 10.54 -6.77 -26.88
CA GLN A 224 11.28 -6.70 -28.14
C GLN A 224 10.40 -6.33 -29.35
N GLU A 225 9.09 -6.18 -29.14
CA GLU A 225 8.14 -5.81 -30.19
C GLU A 225 8.33 -4.35 -30.58
N SER A 226 8.38 -4.05 -31.89
CA SER A 226 8.58 -2.70 -32.36
C SER A 226 7.30 -1.85 -32.22
N LYS A 227 7.47 -0.55 -32.02
CA LYS A 227 6.32 0.38 -31.98
C LYS A 227 5.62 0.47 -33.34
N GLU A 228 6.37 0.30 -34.40
CA GLU A 228 5.90 0.32 -35.80
C GLU A 228 4.98 -0.86 -36.08
N GLU A 229 5.31 -2.07 -35.62
CA GLU A 229 4.45 -3.25 -35.72
C GLU A 229 3.14 -3.08 -34.96
N TRP A 230 3.21 -2.56 -33.71
CA TRP A 230 2.02 -2.24 -32.93
C TRP A 230 1.14 -1.18 -33.59
N LEU A 231 1.76 -0.11 -34.12
CA LEU A 231 1.03 0.93 -34.82
C LEU A 231 0.38 0.39 -36.10
N ALA A 232 1.07 -0.47 -36.82
CA ALA A 232 0.52 -1.11 -38.04
C ALA A 232 -0.70 -1.97 -37.71
N SER A 233 -0.66 -2.76 -36.61
CA SER A 233 -1.76 -3.63 -36.21
C SER A 233 -3.04 -2.89 -35.79
N VAL A 234 -2.93 -1.66 -35.27
CA VAL A 234 -4.09 -0.84 -34.85
C VAL A 234 -4.51 0.18 -35.88
N LYS A 235 -3.75 0.38 -36.97
CA LYS A 235 -3.99 1.46 -37.93
C LYS A 235 -5.32 1.30 -38.67
N ASP A 236 -5.71 0.05 -38.96
CA ASP A 236 -6.93 -0.27 -39.69
C ASP A 236 -8.17 -0.36 -38.79
N CYS A 237 -7.98 -0.48 -37.47
CA CYS A 237 -9.06 -0.54 -36.48
C CYS A 237 -9.06 0.67 -35.50
N CYS A 238 -8.24 1.70 -35.77
CA CYS A 238 -8.20 2.89 -34.97
C CYS A 238 -9.48 3.73 -35.17
N THR A 239 -10.28 3.83 -34.14
CA THR A 239 -11.57 4.57 -34.16
C THR A 239 -11.46 5.97 -33.59
N ASN A 240 -10.41 6.26 -32.81
CA ASN A 240 -10.23 7.56 -32.17
C ASN A 240 -8.74 7.89 -31.99
N ILE A 241 -8.38 9.15 -32.18
CA ILE A 241 -7.03 9.67 -31.94
C ILE A 241 -7.13 10.81 -30.92
N GLN A 242 -6.46 10.65 -29.78
CA GLN A 242 -6.44 11.64 -28.71
C GLN A 242 -5.04 12.23 -28.52
N LYS A 243 -4.98 13.51 -28.20
CA LYS A 243 -3.74 14.22 -27.83
C LYS A 243 -3.87 14.77 -26.42
N PRO A 244 -3.68 13.93 -25.39
CA PRO A 244 -3.91 14.32 -23.99
C PRO A 244 -2.91 15.37 -23.48
N ARG A 245 -1.78 15.54 -24.12
CA ARG A 245 -0.76 16.58 -23.86
C ARG A 245 0.18 16.74 -25.05
N ASP A 246 0.94 17.81 -25.07
CA ASP A 246 1.95 18.05 -26.12
C ASP A 246 2.97 16.90 -26.21
N GLY A 247 3.28 16.50 -27.43
CA GLY A 247 4.20 15.39 -27.73
C GLY A 247 3.63 13.99 -27.47
N LYS A 248 2.36 13.85 -27.03
CA LYS A 248 1.72 12.55 -26.84
C LYS A 248 0.49 12.39 -27.73
N THR A 249 0.52 11.38 -28.60
CA THR A 249 -0.64 10.94 -29.38
C THR A 249 -1.02 9.53 -28.92
N VAL A 250 -2.31 9.32 -28.68
CA VAL A 250 -2.88 8.01 -28.29
C VAL A 250 -3.85 7.59 -29.39
N TYR A 251 -3.66 6.39 -29.90
CA TYR A 251 -4.54 5.74 -30.87
C TYR A 251 -5.40 4.73 -30.12
N ILE A 252 -6.71 4.84 -30.26
CA ILE A 252 -7.67 3.96 -29.61
C ILE A 252 -8.38 3.16 -30.70
N GLY A 253 -8.29 1.84 -30.65
CA GLY A 253 -8.96 0.90 -31.55
C GLY A 253 -9.43 -0.33 -30.78
N GLN A 254 -10.27 -1.15 -31.42
CA GLN A 254 -10.76 -2.44 -30.91
C GLN A 254 -10.28 -3.56 -31.83
#